data_f6190fdececa700406904279d311f13d
#
_entry.id   f6190fdececa700406904279d311f13d
#
_cell.length_a   1.000
_cell.length_b   1.000
_cell.length_c   1.000
_cell.angle_alpha   90.00
_cell.angle_beta   90.00
_cell.angle_gamma   90.00
#
_symmetry.space_group_name_H-M   'P 1'
#
loop_
_entity.id
_entity.type
_entity.pdbx_description
1 polymer ?
#
loop_
_entity_poly.entity_id
_entity_poly.type
_entity_poly.pdbx_seq_one_letter_code
_entity_poly.pdbx_strand_id
1 'polypeptide(L)'
;MPSRLIALVCLMTVAASAALADAKEDANKQTVLAFYEVALNKKDAEAAVRYLGAKYVQHNPSAADGAEGLKGFIQFLRDKFPQSRNEVKRALADGDFVVLHVHSVREPNTRGRAIIDIFRLENGKIVEHWDAIQDIPEKAANSNGMF
;
A
#
# COMPACT_ATOMS: atom_id res chain seq x y z
N MET A 1 -18.88 25.13 -41.99
CA MET A 1 -18.45 23.81 -41.50
C MET A 1 -17.32 23.88 -40.43
N PRO A 2 -17.54 24.42 -39.24
CA PRO A 2 -16.52 24.38 -38.15
C PRO A 2 -16.78 23.35 -37.06
N SER A 3 -17.91 22.60 -37.07
CA SER A 3 -18.30 21.76 -35.94
C SER A 3 -17.50 20.41 -35.79
N ARG A 4 -16.86 19.94 -36.85
CA ARG A 4 -16.16 18.62 -36.79
C ARG A 4 -14.76 18.68 -36.19
N LEU A 5 -14.10 19.85 -36.25
CA LEU A 5 -12.73 19.99 -35.70
C LEU A 5 -12.73 20.10 -34.18
N ILE A 6 -13.74 20.76 -33.59
CA ILE A 6 -13.89 20.98 -32.15
C ILE A 6 -14.17 19.66 -31.43
N ALA A 7 -15.01 18.79 -32.03
CA ALA A 7 -15.32 17.47 -31.43
C ALA A 7 -14.09 16.54 -31.38
N LEU A 8 -13.20 16.58 -32.38
CA LEU A 8 -12.01 15.74 -32.44
C LEU A 8 -10.95 16.18 -31.41
N VAL A 9 -10.78 17.49 -31.17
CA VAL A 9 -9.84 18.01 -30.17
C VAL A 9 -10.30 17.67 -28.74
N CYS A 10 -11.60 17.75 -28.43
CA CYS A 10 -12.12 17.34 -27.13
C CYS A 10 -11.95 15.83 -26.87
N LEU A 11 -12.11 14.99 -27.87
CA LEU A 11 -11.96 13.55 -27.70
C LEU A 11 -10.50 13.16 -27.44
N MET A 12 -9.54 13.80 -28.08
CA MET A 12 -8.10 13.56 -27.86
C MET A 12 -7.63 14.02 -26.49
N THR A 13 -8.17 15.12 -25.95
CA THR A 13 -7.80 15.61 -24.61
C THR A 13 -8.32 14.73 -23.49
N VAL A 14 -9.52 14.17 -23.62
CA VAL A 14 -10.08 13.23 -22.62
C VAL A 14 -9.30 11.91 -22.61
N ALA A 15 -8.95 11.35 -23.76
CA ALA A 15 -8.15 10.13 -23.84
C ALA A 15 -6.74 10.31 -23.25
N ALA A 16 -6.08 11.44 -23.50
CA ALA A 16 -4.78 11.74 -22.93
C ALA A 16 -4.83 11.91 -21.39
N SER A 17 -5.88 12.51 -20.87
CA SER A 17 -6.07 12.68 -19.41
C SER A 17 -6.29 11.34 -18.71
N ALA A 18 -7.08 10.43 -19.29
CA ALA A 18 -7.28 9.10 -18.74
C ALA A 18 -6.00 8.28 -18.73
N ALA A 19 -5.23 8.28 -19.82
CA ALA A 19 -3.96 7.56 -19.90
C ALA A 19 -2.91 8.07 -18.89
N LEU A 20 -2.91 9.38 -18.59
CA LEU A 20 -2.02 9.96 -17.58
C LEU A 20 -2.46 9.58 -16.14
N ALA A 21 -3.77 9.50 -15.88
CA ALA A 21 -4.31 9.03 -14.62
C ALA A 21 -3.93 7.57 -14.37
N ASP A 22 -4.15 6.69 -15.34
CA ASP A 22 -3.79 5.26 -15.27
C ASP A 22 -2.28 5.07 -15.02
N ALA A 23 -1.42 5.85 -15.70
CA ALA A 23 0.02 5.79 -15.53
C ALA A 23 0.47 6.24 -14.12
N LYS A 24 -0.19 7.26 -13.54
CA LYS A 24 0.05 7.72 -12.17
C LYS A 24 -0.34 6.65 -11.15
N GLU A 25 -1.51 6.06 -11.31
CA GLU A 25 -2.02 5.01 -10.43
C GLU A 25 -1.12 3.77 -10.45
N ASP A 26 -0.67 3.34 -11.63
CA ASP A 26 0.28 2.26 -11.76
C ASP A 26 1.63 2.58 -11.09
N ALA A 27 2.15 3.80 -11.26
CA ALA A 27 3.38 4.23 -10.60
C ALA A 27 3.22 4.25 -9.07
N ASN A 28 2.11 4.76 -8.55
CA ASN A 28 1.80 4.77 -7.12
C ASN A 28 1.71 3.35 -6.56
N LYS A 29 1.03 2.46 -7.26
CA LYS A 29 0.91 1.04 -6.91
C LYS A 29 2.27 0.35 -6.84
N GLN A 30 3.14 0.55 -7.83
CA GLN A 30 4.50 0.01 -7.83
C GLN A 30 5.34 0.56 -6.67
N THR A 31 5.22 1.85 -6.36
CA THR A 31 5.89 2.49 -5.23
C THR A 31 5.49 1.81 -3.90
N VAL A 32 4.19 1.60 -3.68
CA VAL A 32 3.69 0.98 -2.45
C VAL A 32 4.08 -0.49 -2.35
N LEU A 33 4.02 -1.26 -3.44
CA LEU A 33 4.45 -2.65 -3.47
C LEU A 33 5.95 -2.78 -3.14
N ALA A 34 6.79 -1.92 -3.73
CA ALA A 34 8.22 -1.90 -3.45
C ALA A 34 8.52 -1.50 -1.99
N PHE A 35 7.83 -0.47 -1.48
CA PHE A 35 7.90 -0.08 -0.07
C PHE A 35 7.54 -1.25 0.85
N TYR A 36 6.44 -1.92 0.57
CA TYR A 36 5.92 -3.02 1.39
C TYR A 36 6.93 -4.18 1.48
N GLU A 37 7.53 -4.55 0.35
CA GLU A 37 8.58 -5.56 0.30
C GLU A 37 9.81 -5.14 1.11
N VAL A 38 10.29 -3.91 0.94
CA VAL A 38 11.49 -3.40 1.62
C VAL A 38 11.24 -3.23 3.13
N ALA A 39 10.12 -2.63 3.51
CA ALA A 39 9.81 -2.31 4.90
C ALA A 39 9.46 -3.56 5.71
N LEU A 40 8.56 -4.41 5.19
CA LEU A 40 7.91 -5.43 6.00
C LEU A 40 8.46 -6.85 5.77
N ASN A 41 8.97 -7.17 4.57
CA ASN A 41 9.56 -8.46 4.29
C ASN A 41 11.09 -8.43 4.50
N LYS A 42 11.80 -7.49 3.86
CA LYS A 42 13.25 -7.33 4.03
C LYS A 42 13.62 -6.67 5.36
N LYS A 43 12.68 -5.90 5.92
CA LYS A 43 12.85 -5.15 7.18
C LYS A 43 14.05 -4.19 7.13
N ASP A 44 14.26 -3.54 5.96
CA ASP A 44 15.30 -2.55 5.75
C ASP A 44 14.76 -1.15 6.02
N ALA A 45 14.99 -0.66 7.24
CA ALA A 45 14.46 0.62 7.70
C ALA A 45 15.01 1.81 6.90
N GLU A 46 16.31 1.81 6.58
CA GLU A 46 16.94 2.92 5.86
C GLU A 46 16.50 2.98 4.39
N ALA A 47 16.29 1.85 3.77
CA ALA A 47 15.73 1.81 2.43
C ALA A 47 14.23 2.16 2.43
N ALA A 48 13.46 1.73 3.44
CA ALA A 48 12.02 1.99 3.56
C ALA A 48 11.69 3.48 3.69
N VAL A 49 12.44 4.23 4.50
CA VAL A 49 12.17 5.67 4.68
C VAL A 49 12.36 6.50 3.41
N ARG A 50 13.07 5.99 2.42
CA ARG A 50 13.24 6.67 1.13
C ARG A 50 11.94 6.74 0.30
N TYR A 51 10.97 5.90 0.61
CA TYR A 51 9.65 5.92 -0.01
C TYR A 51 8.71 6.96 0.60
N LEU A 52 9.02 7.46 1.81
CA LEU A 52 8.19 8.43 2.51
C LEU A 52 8.38 9.84 1.96
N GLY A 53 7.32 10.64 2.03
CA GLY A 53 7.37 12.09 1.85
C GLY A 53 7.96 12.79 3.09
N ALA A 54 8.05 14.12 3.01
CA ALA A 54 8.57 14.94 4.11
C ALA A 54 7.71 14.82 5.39
N LYS A 55 6.43 14.51 5.23
CA LYS A 55 5.49 14.25 6.33
C LYS A 55 4.88 12.87 6.08
N TYR A 56 4.88 12.02 7.09
CA TYR A 56 4.22 10.72 7.09
C TYR A 56 3.30 10.60 8.30
N VAL A 57 2.01 10.55 8.06
CA VAL A 57 0.96 10.45 9.09
C VAL A 57 0.51 9.01 9.20
N GLN A 58 0.44 8.51 10.43
CA GLN A 58 0.07 7.14 10.74
C GLN A 58 -1.26 7.10 11.47
N HIS A 59 -2.21 6.31 10.95
CA HIS A 59 -3.52 6.12 11.59
C HIS A 59 -3.68 4.77 12.30
N ASN A 60 -2.68 3.88 12.22
CA ASN A 60 -2.65 2.71 13.08
C ASN A 60 -2.31 3.15 14.51
N PRO A 61 -3.18 2.88 15.52
CA PRO A 61 -2.98 3.34 16.89
C PRO A 61 -1.74 2.75 17.57
N SER A 62 -1.13 1.73 16.99
CA SER A 62 0.08 1.06 17.50
C SER A 62 1.36 1.51 16.82
N ALA A 63 1.31 2.48 15.91
CA ALA A 63 2.47 2.96 15.17
C ALA A 63 2.61 4.50 15.30
N ALA A 64 3.83 4.97 15.51
CA ALA A 64 4.10 6.40 15.61
C ALA A 64 4.24 7.05 14.21
N ASP A 65 4.00 8.36 14.14
CA ASP A 65 4.19 9.18 12.95
C ASP A 65 5.65 9.28 12.51
N GLY A 66 5.84 9.61 11.24
CA GLY A 66 7.11 10.02 10.66
C GLY A 66 8.08 8.89 10.38
N ALA A 67 9.23 9.25 9.83
CA ALA A 67 10.27 8.30 9.45
C ALA A 67 10.82 7.51 10.65
N GLU A 68 10.98 8.17 11.79
CA GLU A 68 11.49 7.51 13.01
C GLU A 68 10.45 6.54 13.59
N GLY A 69 9.16 6.84 13.50
CA GLY A 69 8.08 5.91 13.85
C GLY A 69 8.12 4.65 13.00
N LEU A 70 8.29 4.78 11.68
CA LEU A 70 8.46 3.65 10.78
C LEU A 70 9.72 2.83 11.09
N LYS A 71 10.87 3.48 11.33
CA LYS A 71 12.12 2.79 11.72
C LYS A 71 11.95 1.98 13.00
N GLY A 72 11.32 2.57 14.02
CA GLY A 72 11.02 1.90 15.28
C GLY A 72 10.12 0.67 15.09
N PHE A 73 9.10 0.77 14.24
CA PHE A 73 8.24 -0.36 13.92
C PHE A 73 8.99 -1.48 13.17
N ILE A 74 9.83 -1.13 12.19
CA ILE A 74 10.66 -2.11 11.47
C ILE A 74 11.63 -2.79 12.41
N GLN A 75 12.27 -2.05 13.32
CA GLN A 75 13.16 -2.61 14.35
C GLN A 75 12.40 -3.58 15.27
N PHE A 76 11.21 -3.22 15.72
CA PHE A 76 10.34 -4.13 16.47
C PHE A 76 10.05 -5.43 15.72
N LEU A 77 9.78 -5.37 14.40
CA LEU A 77 9.56 -6.56 13.58
C LEU A 77 10.83 -7.43 13.48
N ARG A 78 12.00 -6.80 13.35
CA ARG A 78 13.29 -7.53 13.33
C ARG A 78 13.54 -8.30 14.62
N ASP A 79 13.27 -7.64 15.76
CA ASP A 79 13.59 -8.18 17.08
C ASP A 79 12.59 -9.25 17.54
N LYS A 80 11.30 -9.02 17.28
CA LYS A 80 10.22 -9.87 17.79
C LYS A 80 9.71 -10.89 16.77
N PHE A 81 9.74 -10.54 15.49
CA PHE A 81 9.15 -11.34 14.41
C PHE A 81 10.09 -11.43 13.19
N PRO A 82 11.35 -11.90 13.38
CA PRO A 82 12.34 -11.92 12.30
C PRO A 82 11.88 -12.74 11.09
N GLN A 83 11.06 -13.76 11.30
CA GLN A 83 10.53 -14.64 10.27
C GLN A 83 9.16 -14.21 9.73
N SER A 84 8.66 -13.04 10.14
CA SER A 84 7.38 -12.55 9.63
C SER A 84 7.40 -12.36 8.11
N ARG A 85 6.29 -12.70 7.47
CA ARG A 85 6.09 -12.61 6.02
C ARG A 85 4.77 -11.96 5.70
N ASN A 86 4.76 -11.19 4.63
CA ASN A 86 3.59 -10.51 4.11
C ASN A 86 3.46 -10.82 2.62
N GLU A 87 2.31 -11.33 2.23
CA GLU A 87 1.98 -11.63 0.85
C GLU A 87 0.83 -10.72 0.40
N VAL A 88 1.08 -9.86 -0.56
CA VAL A 88 0.04 -9.01 -1.15
C VAL A 88 -0.81 -9.86 -2.08
N LYS A 89 -2.08 -10.02 -1.74
CA LYS A 89 -3.06 -10.78 -2.51
C LYS A 89 -3.72 -9.93 -3.60
N ARG A 90 -3.95 -8.64 -3.31
CA ARG A 90 -4.54 -7.67 -4.25
C ARG A 90 -3.94 -6.31 -4.00
N ALA A 91 -3.74 -5.54 -5.07
CA ALA A 91 -3.33 -4.14 -5.04
C ALA A 91 -4.21 -3.35 -5.99
N LEU A 92 -4.86 -2.32 -5.50
CA LEU A 92 -5.74 -1.42 -6.23
C LEU A 92 -5.19 0.00 -6.09
N ALA A 93 -5.38 0.83 -7.09
CA ALA A 93 -5.06 2.25 -7.02
C ALA A 93 -6.24 3.07 -7.54
N ASP A 94 -6.45 4.23 -6.92
CA ASP A 94 -7.43 5.24 -7.34
C ASP A 94 -6.85 6.62 -7.00
N GLY A 95 -6.47 7.36 -8.01
CA GLY A 95 -5.83 8.66 -7.87
C GLY A 95 -4.54 8.62 -7.06
N ASP A 96 -4.57 9.22 -5.87
CA ASP A 96 -3.44 9.26 -4.93
C ASP A 96 -3.45 8.11 -3.92
N PHE A 97 -4.46 7.25 -3.93
CA PHE A 97 -4.60 6.18 -2.98
C PHE A 97 -4.21 4.83 -3.56
N VAL A 98 -3.56 4.01 -2.74
CA VAL A 98 -3.28 2.61 -3.03
C VAL A 98 -3.81 1.76 -1.88
N VAL A 99 -4.58 0.73 -2.23
CA VAL A 99 -5.15 -0.23 -1.27
C VAL A 99 -4.51 -1.59 -1.50
N LEU A 100 -3.98 -2.18 -0.44
CA LEU A 100 -3.46 -3.54 -0.44
C LEU A 100 -4.35 -4.45 0.39
N HIS A 101 -4.65 -5.65 -0.13
CA HIS A 101 -5.20 -6.75 0.64
C HIS A 101 -4.08 -7.77 0.87
N VAL A 102 -3.72 -8.00 2.13
CA VAL A 102 -2.49 -8.68 2.51
C VAL A 102 -2.76 -9.86 3.43
N HIS A 103 -2.06 -10.98 3.19
CA HIS A 103 -1.88 -12.05 4.16
C HIS A 103 -0.59 -11.80 4.93
N SER A 104 -0.70 -11.51 6.21
CA SER A 104 0.45 -11.27 7.11
C SER A 104 0.59 -12.41 8.10
N VAL A 105 1.75 -13.05 8.14
CA VAL A 105 2.10 -14.10 9.10
C VAL A 105 3.29 -13.61 9.92
N ARG A 106 3.07 -13.27 11.18
CA ARG A 106 4.15 -12.83 12.09
C ARG A 106 4.96 -14.00 12.62
N GLU A 107 4.30 -15.08 13.00
CA GLU A 107 4.93 -16.27 13.56
C GLU A 107 4.70 -17.46 12.63
N PRO A 108 5.75 -18.24 12.31
CA PRO A 108 5.62 -19.46 11.52
C PRO A 108 4.56 -20.42 12.11
N ASN A 109 3.89 -21.16 11.25
CA ASN A 109 2.85 -22.12 11.60
C ASN A 109 1.59 -21.55 12.22
N THR A 110 1.41 -20.24 12.22
CA THR A 110 0.12 -19.59 12.54
C THR A 110 -0.67 -19.35 11.26
N ARG A 111 -1.98 -19.15 11.39
CA ARG A 111 -2.85 -18.76 10.26
C ARG A 111 -2.56 -17.35 9.78
N GLY A 112 -2.02 -16.49 10.66
CA GLY A 112 -1.78 -15.08 10.39
C GLY A 112 -3.05 -14.25 10.41
N ARG A 113 -3.04 -13.17 9.66
CA ARG A 113 -4.11 -12.17 9.63
C ARG A 113 -4.32 -11.64 8.22
N ALA A 114 -5.54 -11.23 7.94
CA ALA A 114 -5.87 -10.41 6.79
C ALA A 114 -5.73 -8.94 7.18
N ILE A 115 -5.10 -8.16 6.31
CA ILE A 115 -4.91 -6.73 6.49
C ILE A 115 -5.42 -6.03 5.25
N ILE A 116 -6.16 -4.95 5.46
CA ILE A 116 -6.42 -3.94 4.44
C ILE A 116 -5.59 -2.73 4.79
N ASP A 117 -4.56 -2.48 4.02
CA ASP A 117 -3.71 -1.28 4.12
C ASP A 117 -4.15 -0.26 3.08
N ILE A 118 -4.22 1.00 3.47
CA ILE A 118 -4.49 2.14 2.60
C ILE A 118 -3.33 3.10 2.72
N PHE A 119 -2.75 3.47 1.58
CA PHE A 119 -1.68 4.45 1.48
C PHE A 119 -2.14 5.63 0.65
N ARG A 120 -1.82 6.85 1.07
CA ARG A 120 -1.93 8.04 0.24
C ARG A 120 -0.55 8.54 -0.14
N LEU A 121 -0.41 8.91 -1.41
CA LEU A 121 0.85 9.38 -1.95
C LEU A 121 0.71 10.85 -2.42
N GLU A 122 1.81 11.58 -2.32
CA GLU A 122 2.01 12.88 -2.94
C GLU A 122 3.33 12.86 -3.72
N ASN A 123 3.29 13.19 -5.00
CA ASN A 123 4.46 13.20 -5.88
C ASN A 123 5.27 11.88 -5.84
N GLY A 124 4.57 10.73 -5.83
CA GLY A 124 5.16 9.39 -5.78
C GLY A 124 5.79 9.02 -4.44
N LYS A 125 5.49 9.76 -3.36
CA LYS A 125 5.95 9.50 -2.00
C LYS A 125 4.78 9.21 -1.08
N ILE A 126 4.93 8.23 -0.19
CA ILE A 126 3.93 7.87 0.80
C ILE A 126 3.91 8.92 1.89
N VAL A 127 2.74 9.53 2.12
CA VAL A 127 2.55 10.61 3.10
C VAL A 127 1.56 10.24 4.21
N GLU A 128 0.77 9.16 4.02
CA GLU A 128 -0.26 8.79 4.99
C GLU A 128 -0.61 7.30 4.86
N HIS A 129 -0.97 6.67 5.99
CA HIS A 129 -1.28 5.25 6.06
C HIS A 129 -2.38 4.95 7.07
N TRP A 130 -3.31 4.08 6.68
CA TRP A 130 -4.35 3.46 7.52
C TRP A 130 -4.29 1.95 7.35
N ASP A 131 -4.74 1.21 8.34
CA ASP A 131 -4.97 -0.22 8.21
C ASP A 131 -6.19 -0.70 9.01
N ALA A 132 -6.71 -1.85 8.57
CA ALA A 132 -7.66 -2.65 9.32
C ALA A 132 -7.16 -4.08 9.34
N ILE A 133 -7.07 -4.67 10.53
CA ILE A 133 -6.45 -5.97 10.75
C ILE A 133 -7.47 -6.93 11.35
N GLN A 134 -7.57 -8.13 10.77
CA GLN A 134 -8.40 -9.21 11.29
C GLN A 134 -7.61 -10.51 11.34
N ASP A 135 -7.58 -11.15 12.50
CA ASP A 135 -6.98 -12.47 12.65
C ASP A 135 -7.78 -13.52 11.87
N ILE A 136 -7.08 -14.46 11.24
CA ILE A 136 -7.72 -15.57 10.51
C ILE A 136 -8.22 -16.59 11.54
N PRO A 137 -9.53 -16.82 11.65
CA PRO A 137 -10.10 -17.68 12.68
C PRO A 137 -9.78 -19.16 12.45
N GLU A 138 -9.76 -19.95 13.49
CA GLU A 138 -9.65 -21.41 13.38
C GLU A 138 -10.89 -22.03 12.74
N LYS A 139 -12.06 -21.48 13.05
CA LYS A 139 -13.35 -21.91 12.51
C LYS A 139 -14.02 -20.72 11.84
N ALA A 140 -14.42 -20.89 10.61
CA ALA A 140 -15.18 -19.92 9.86
C ALA A 140 -16.60 -20.42 9.59
N ALA A 141 -17.54 -19.51 9.40
CA ALA A 141 -18.94 -19.83 9.04
C ALA A 141 -19.09 -20.33 7.59
N ASN A 142 -18.05 -20.17 6.77
CA ASN A 142 -18.01 -20.57 5.37
C ASN A 142 -16.60 -21.12 5.01
N SER A 143 -16.48 -21.69 3.81
CA SER A 143 -15.23 -22.30 3.29
C SER A 143 -14.48 -21.45 2.28
N ASN A 144 -14.83 -20.17 2.09
CA ASN A 144 -14.27 -19.33 1.02
C ASN A 144 -12.86 -18.81 1.32
N GLY A 145 -12.46 -18.80 2.60
CA GLY A 145 -11.23 -18.15 3.05
C GLY A 145 -11.38 -16.63 3.14
N MET A 146 -10.25 -15.95 3.41
CA MET A 146 -10.22 -14.49 3.56
C MET A 146 -9.48 -13.80 2.38
N PHE A 147 -9.06 -14.56 1.36
CA PHE A 147 -8.26 -14.04 0.24
C PHE A 147 -8.76 -14.48 -1.12
#